data_98e20ad4bd0b294e85054f1c956d7aa3
#
_entry.id   98e20ad4bd0b294e85054f1c956d7aa3
#
_cell.length_a   1.000
_cell.length_b   1.000
_cell.length_c   1.000
_cell.angle_alpha   90.00
_cell.angle_beta   90.00
_cell.angle_gamma   90.00
#
_symmetry.space_group_name_H-M   'P 1'
#
loop_
_entity.id
_entity.type
_entity.pdbx_description
1 polymer ?
#
loop_
_entity_poly.entity_id
_entity_poly.type
_entity_poly.pdbx_seq_one_letter_code
_entity_poly.pdbx_strand_id
1 'polypeptide(L)'
;MDKNSVPLSVAEWFNEGLRCFNKPDGIGAVRAFEAVIKVNPAYRHEDGDNPYFYLGKISEIEGRVDDAIMFYSSALTLDPYDEESLIGRGSCYTVKKNHKVAVADFKKVLDIPPESRNAPLQHVLYAIAENFRQQKDFPNALHWGEKALSEDPDNYRHQELVADVKKQMRDVP
;
A
#
# COMPACT_ATOMS: atom_id res chain seq x y z
N MET A 1 -21.87 -11.94 33.69
CA MET A 1 -21.90 -10.77 32.77
C MET A 1 -21.68 -9.54 33.65
N ASP A 2 -20.48 -9.01 33.62
CA ASP A 2 -20.08 -7.87 34.46
C ASP A 2 -20.73 -6.61 33.88
N LYS A 3 -21.74 -6.08 34.60
CA LYS A 3 -22.53 -4.92 34.15
C LYS A 3 -21.84 -3.57 34.39
N ASN A 4 -20.56 -3.57 34.73
CA ASN A 4 -19.79 -2.36 35.09
C ASN A 4 -18.58 -2.06 34.14
N SER A 5 -18.47 -2.66 32.99
CA SER A 5 -17.41 -2.23 32.07
C SER A 5 -17.84 -0.92 31.38
N VAL A 6 -17.16 0.16 31.72
CA VAL A 6 -17.24 1.41 30.96
C VAL A 6 -16.92 1.10 29.49
N PRO A 7 -17.75 1.52 28.51
CA PRO A 7 -17.44 1.28 27.11
C PRO A 7 -16.09 1.92 26.76
N LEU A 8 -15.27 1.20 26.01
CA LEU A 8 -13.98 1.72 25.54
C LEU A 8 -14.18 3.01 24.72
N SER A 9 -13.31 3.98 24.92
CA SER A 9 -13.20 5.16 24.08
C SER A 9 -12.74 4.79 22.68
N VAL A 10 -12.87 5.70 21.72
CA VAL A 10 -12.42 5.48 20.34
C VAL A 10 -10.92 5.18 20.28
N ALA A 11 -10.11 5.90 21.08
CA ALA A 11 -8.67 5.66 21.18
C ALA A 11 -8.33 4.30 21.79
N GLU A 12 -9.06 3.88 22.81
CA GLU A 12 -8.86 2.56 23.42
C GLU A 12 -9.24 1.42 22.45
N TRP A 13 -10.31 1.59 21.67
CA TRP A 13 -10.65 0.64 20.59
C TRP A 13 -9.55 0.59 19.53
N PHE A 14 -9.00 1.73 19.11
CA PHE A 14 -7.91 1.77 18.15
C PHE A 14 -6.67 1.04 18.67
N ASN A 15 -6.26 1.31 19.92
CA ASN A 15 -5.15 0.63 20.58
C ASN A 15 -5.39 -0.88 20.74
N GLU A 16 -6.62 -1.31 21.01
CA GLU A 16 -6.97 -2.72 21.04
C GLU A 16 -6.83 -3.35 19.63
N GLY A 17 -7.25 -2.63 18.60
CA GLY A 17 -7.04 -3.03 17.20
C GLY A 17 -5.57 -3.25 16.86
N LEU A 18 -4.70 -2.31 17.24
CA LEU A 18 -3.24 -2.43 17.08
C LEU A 18 -2.68 -3.63 17.84
N ARG A 19 -3.13 -3.82 19.07
CA ARG A 19 -2.70 -4.95 19.91
C ARG A 19 -3.06 -6.29 19.26
N CYS A 20 -4.28 -6.41 18.74
CA CYS A 20 -4.74 -7.62 18.04
C CYS A 20 -4.02 -7.82 16.70
N PHE A 21 -3.78 -6.76 15.94
CA PHE A 21 -3.07 -6.79 14.68
C PHE A 21 -1.63 -7.28 14.83
N ASN A 22 -0.95 -6.83 15.89
CA ASN A 22 0.44 -7.25 16.20
C ASN A 22 0.54 -8.66 16.82
N LYS A 23 -0.59 -9.20 17.29
CA LYS A 23 -0.72 -10.62 17.65
C LYS A 23 -1.57 -11.24 16.54
N PRO A 24 -1.30 -12.38 15.96
CA PRO A 24 -2.07 -12.91 14.83
C PRO A 24 -3.56 -13.19 15.18
N ASP A 25 -4.27 -12.16 15.62
CA ASP A 25 -5.69 -12.12 15.95
C ASP A 25 -6.40 -11.15 15.00
N GLY A 26 -6.53 -11.58 13.74
CA GLY A 26 -7.19 -10.78 12.72
C GLY A 26 -8.66 -10.48 13.03
N ILE A 27 -9.38 -11.40 13.66
CA ILE A 27 -10.80 -11.22 14.03
C ILE A 27 -10.93 -10.12 15.11
N GLY A 28 -10.08 -10.16 16.13
CA GLY A 28 -10.05 -9.13 17.16
C GLY A 28 -9.70 -7.77 16.61
N ALA A 29 -8.71 -7.72 15.72
CA ALA A 29 -8.29 -6.47 15.06
C ALA A 29 -9.42 -5.86 14.21
N VAL A 30 -10.06 -6.65 13.34
CA VAL A 30 -11.19 -6.19 12.51
C VAL A 30 -12.29 -5.62 13.39
N ARG A 31 -12.72 -6.38 14.41
CA ARG A 31 -13.78 -5.94 15.33
C ARG A 31 -13.44 -4.60 16.01
N ALA A 32 -12.21 -4.42 16.43
CA ALA A 32 -11.78 -3.22 17.12
C ALA A 32 -11.71 -2.01 16.17
N PHE A 33 -11.14 -2.16 14.98
CA PHE A 33 -11.10 -1.08 14.00
C PHE A 33 -12.48 -0.70 13.46
N GLU A 34 -13.38 -1.68 13.26
CA GLU A 34 -14.77 -1.41 12.89
C GLU A 34 -15.51 -0.64 14.00
N ALA A 35 -15.23 -0.93 15.28
CA ALA A 35 -15.80 -0.18 16.39
C ALA A 35 -15.34 1.29 16.37
N VAL A 36 -14.06 1.55 16.04
CA VAL A 36 -13.55 2.91 15.84
C VAL A 36 -14.32 3.63 14.73
N ILE A 37 -14.43 3.01 13.56
CA ILE A 37 -15.10 3.60 12.39
C ILE A 37 -16.58 3.89 12.68
N LYS A 38 -17.24 2.98 13.38
CA LYS A 38 -18.66 3.15 13.75
C LYS A 38 -18.90 4.39 14.62
N VAL A 39 -17.95 4.72 15.51
CA VAL A 39 -18.08 5.88 16.41
C VAL A 39 -17.53 7.15 15.76
N ASN A 40 -16.39 7.06 15.10
CA ASN A 40 -15.75 8.18 14.42
C ASN A 40 -15.10 7.71 13.10
N PRO A 41 -15.83 7.79 11.97
CA PRO A 41 -15.31 7.37 10.67
C PRO A 41 -14.14 8.24 10.15
N ALA A 42 -13.92 9.42 10.76
CA ALA A 42 -12.80 10.31 10.43
C ALA A 42 -11.66 10.20 11.46
N TYR A 43 -11.65 9.15 12.28
CA TYR A 43 -10.62 8.98 13.30
C TYR A 43 -9.23 8.86 12.69
N ARG A 44 -8.30 9.66 13.23
CA ARG A 44 -6.86 9.54 13.01
C ARG A 44 -6.18 9.53 14.39
N HIS A 45 -5.24 8.61 14.54
CA HIS A 45 -4.37 8.57 15.70
C HIS A 45 -3.36 9.74 15.66
N GLU A 46 -2.75 10.08 16.78
CA GLU A 46 -1.76 11.17 16.86
C GLU A 46 -0.54 10.95 15.95
N ASP A 47 -0.18 9.70 15.68
CA ASP A 47 0.88 9.31 14.75
C ASP A 47 0.46 9.37 13.27
N GLY A 48 -0.79 9.78 13.00
CA GLY A 48 -1.34 9.84 11.65
C GLY A 48 -2.08 8.59 11.20
N ASP A 49 -1.91 7.47 11.89
CA ASP A 49 -2.54 6.18 11.60
C ASP A 49 -4.07 6.25 11.63
N ASN A 50 -4.72 5.42 10.84
CA ASN A 50 -6.17 5.35 10.78
C ASN A 50 -6.67 3.89 10.66
N PRO A 51 -7.91 3.58 11.12
CA PRO A 51 -8.42 2.21 11.14
C PRO A 51 -8.60 1.59 9.75
N TYR A 52 -8.82 2.41 8.73
CA TYR A 52 -9.01 1.91 7.37
C TYR A 52 -7.74 1.32 6.77
N PHE A 53 -6.56 1.91 7.04
CA PHE A 53 -5.29 1.34 6.63
C PHE A 53 -5.15 -0.10 7.16
N TYR A 54 -5.37 -0.31 8.45
CA TYR A 54 -5.26 -1.65 9.07
C TYR A 54 -6.27 -2.65 8.54
N LEU A 55 -7.52 -2.23 8.31
CA LEU A 55 -8.53 -3.08 7.66
C LEU A 55 -8.15 -3.43 6.23
N GLY A 56 -7.58 -2.48 5.49
CA GLY A 56 -7.01 -2.71 4.17
C GLY A 56 -5.90 -3.76 4.20
N LYS A 57 -4.98 -3.62 5.15
CA LYS A 57 -3.86 -4.54 5.35
C LYS A 57 -4.31 -5.95 5.72
N ILE A 58 -5.28 -6.08 6.63
CA ILE A 58 -5.86 -7.37 7.00
C ILE A 58 -6.53 -8.01 5.77
N SER A 59 -7.32 -7.24 5.03
CA SER A 59 -8.00 -7.74 3.82
C SER A 59 -7.01 -8.18 2.74
N GLU A 60 -5.90 -7.46 2.58
CA GLU A 60 -4.80 -7.84 1.67
C GLU A 60 -4.17 -9.18 2.08
N ILE A 61 -3.84 -9.34 3.36
CA ILE A 61 -3.26 -10.58 3.92
C ILE A 61 -4.21 -11.78 3.71
N GLU A 62 -5.51 -11.56 3.84
CA GLU A 62 -6.55 -12.59 3.64
C GLU A 62 -6.89 -12.81 2.14
N GLY A 63 -6.25 -12.10 1.23
CA GLY A 63 -6.50 -12.20 -0.22
C GLY A 63 -7.82 -11.57 -0.69
N ARG A 64 -8.50 -10.81 0.16
CA ARG A 64 -9.73 -10.07 -0.17
C ARG A 64 -9.40 -8.74 -0.83
N VAL A 65 -8.89 -8.84 -2.07
CA VAL A 65 -8.28 -7.71 -2.80
C VAL A 65 -9.24 -6.54 -3.00
N ASP A 66 -10.52 -6.81 -3.27
CA ASP A 66 -11.52 -5.75 -3.48
C ASP A 66 -11.83 -4.99 -2.18
N ASP A 67 -11.93 -5.70 -1.06
CA ASP A 67 -12.10 -5.08 0.26
C ASP A 67 -10.86 -4.25 0.63
N ALA A 68 -9.67 -4.76 0.36
CA ALA A 68 -8.42 -4.02 0.59
C ALA A 68 -8.41 -2.70 -0.18
N ILE A 69 -8.76 -2.71 -1.47
CA ILE A 69 -8.86 -1.49 -2.30
C ILE A 69 -9.87 -0.51 -1.70
N MET A 70 -11.03 -1.00 -1.25
CA MET A 70 -12.06 -0.16 -0.63
C MET A 70 -11.54 0.51 0.64
N PHE A 71 -10.91 -0.24 1.53
CA PHE A 71 -10.38 0.28 2.78
C PHE A 71 -9.21 1.25 2.57
N TYR A 72 -8.24 0.90 1.73
CA TYR A 72 -7.15 1.84 1.38
C TYR A 72 -7.68 3.12 0.73
N SER A 73 -8.72 3.03 -0.10
CA SER A 73 -9.35 4.21 -0.67
C SER A 73 -10.02 5.09 0.39
N SER A 74 -10.61 4.48 1.43
CA SER A 74 -11.17 5.21 2.57
C SER A 74 -10.06 5.90 3.38
N ALA A 75 -8.93 5.23 3.63
CA ALA A 75 -7.76 5.83 4.26
C ALA A 75 -7.25 7.04 3.46
N LEU A 76 -7.15 6.91 2.14
CA LEU A 76 -6.71 7.98 1.23
C LEU A 76 -7.72 9.13 1.09
N THR A 77 -8.95 8.95 1.54
CA THR A 77 -9.91 10.05 1.68
C THR A 77 -9.60 10.91 2.91
N LEU A 78 -9.06 10.30 3.97
CA LEU A 78 -8.62 10.99 5.19
C LEU A 78 -7.26 11.66 4.98
N ASP A 79 -6.34 10.97 4.32
CA ASP A 79 -5.03 11.47 3.95
C ASP A 79 -4.66 11.05 2.53
N PRO A 80 -4.76 11.96 1.55
CA PRO A 80 -4.44 11.66 0.16
C PRO A 80 -2.97 11.28 -0.09
N TYR A 81 -2.08 11.52 0.89
CA TYR A 81 -0.66 11.20 0.82
C TYR A 81 -0.22 10.15 1.86
N ASP A 82 -1.18 9.39 2.40
CA ASP A 82 -0.86 8.20 3.21
C ASP A 82 -0.08 7.20 2.36
N GLU A 83 1.24 7.18 2.58
CA GLU A 83 2.20 6.42 1.78
C GLU A 83 1.88 4.92 1.75
N GLU A 84 1.58 4.36 2.92
CA GLU A 84 1.32 2.93 3.06
C GLU A 84 0.03 2.52 2.37
N SER A 85 -1.02 3.34 2.46
CA SER A 85 -2.28 3.10 1.73
C SER A 85 -2.12 3.26 0.22
N LEU A 86 -1.29 4.20 -0.26
CA LEU A 86 -0.97 4.33 -1.69
C LEU A 86 -0.25 3.08 -2.20
N ILE A 87 0.76 2.60 -1.48
CA ILE A 87 1.52 1.40 -1.85
C ILE A 87 0.62 0.16 -1.79
N GLY A 88 -0.15 -0.02 -0.72
CA GLY A 88 -1.07 -1.16 -0.57
C GLY A 88 -2.12 -1.19 -1.68
N ARG A 89 -2.77 -0.06 -1.97
CA ARG A 89 -3.77 0.03 -3.03
C ARG A 89 -3.16 -0.19 -4.42
N GLY A 90 -2.01 0.40 -4.69
CA GLY A 90 -1.25 0.19 -5.94
C GLY A 90 -0.89 -1.28 -6.14
N SER A 91 -0.45 -1.97 -5.08
CA SER A 91 -0.19 -3.41 -5.10
C SER A 91 -1.44 -4.23 -5.40
N CYS A 92 -2.56 -3.91 -4.76
CA CYS A 92 -3.86 -4.54 -5.03
C CYS A 92 -4.30 -4.34 -6.50
N TYR A 93 -4.13 -3.14 -7.06
CA TYR A 93 -4.41 -2.90 -8.47
C TYR A 93 -3.46 -3.65 -9.41
N THR A 94 -2.20 -3.85 -9.01
CA THR A 94 -1.26 -4.70 -9.77
C THR A 94 -1.76 -6.15 -9.82
N VAL A 95 -2.19 -6.71 -8.69
CA VAL A 95 -2.80 -8.05 -8.60
C VAL A 95 -4.04 -8.16 -9.51
N LYS A 96 -4.88 -7.12 -9.54
CA LYS A 96 -6.05 -7.05 -10.44
C LYS A 96 -5.69 -6.76 -11.90
N LYS A 97 -4.41 -6.65 -12.25
CA LYS A 97 -3.92 -6.29 -13.59
C LYS A 97 -4.40 -4.91 -14.06
N ASN A 98 -4.83 -4.05 -13.14
CA ASN A 98 -5.15 -2.66 -13.45
C ASN A 98 -3.88 -1.79 -13.32
N HIS A 99 -2.90 -2.11 -14.15
CA HIS A 99 -1.55 -1.56 -14.08
C HIS A 99 -1.52 -0.04 -14.21
N LYS A 100 -2.46 0.54 -14.98
CA LYS A 100 -2.53 1.99 -15.16
C LYS A 100 -2.86 2.73 -13.86
N VAL A 101 -3.81 2.21 -13.08
CA VAL A 101 -4.18 2.77 -11.78
C VAL A 101 -3.10 2.51 -10.74
N ALA A 102 -2.50 1.30 -10.75
CA ALA A 102 -1.37 0.99 -9.89
C ALA A 102 -0.21 1.98 -10.06
N VAL A 103 0.18 2.28 -11.31
CA VAL A 103 1.23 3.28 -11.62
C VAL A 103 0.86 4.66 -11.09
N ALA A 104 -0.42 5.05 -11.13
CA ALA A 104 -0.85 6.35 -10.62
C ALA A 104 -0.66 6.45 -9.09
N ASP A 105 -1.02 5.40 -8.35
CA ASP A 105 -0.82 5.35 -6.90
C ASP A 105 0.68 5.36 -6.54
N PHE A 106 1.49 4.52 -7.17
CA PHE A 106 2.94 4.52 -6.92
C PHE A 106 3.63 5.84 -7.28
N LYS A 107 3.20 6.51 -8.37
CA LYS A 107 3.74 7.83 -8.72
C LYS A 107 3.38 8.88 -7.67
N LYS A 108 2.20 8.80 -7.08
CA LYS A 108 1.80 9.72 -6.02
C LYS A 108 2.67 9.58 -4.77
N VAL A 109 3.23 8.38 -4.49
CA VAL A 109 4.25 8.21 -3.45
C VAL A 109 5.49 9.05 -3.72
N LEU A 110 5.87 9.23 -5.01
CA LEU A 110 7.03 10.05 -5.37
C LEU A 110 6.81 11.55 -5.15
N ASP A 111 5.54 12.00 -5.03
CA ASP A 111 5.20 13.39 -4.70
C ASP A 111 5.36 13.69 -3.20
N ILE A 112 5.49 12.66 -2.35
CA ILE A 112 5.79 12.81 -0.92
C ILE A 112 7.24 13.29 -0.78
N PRO A 113 7.51 14.35 0.01
CA PRO A 113 8.86 14.83 0.24
C PRO A 113 9.79 13.71 0.73
N PRO A 114 11.05 13.64 0.24
CA PRO A 114 11.97 12.54 0.58
C PRO A 114 12.16 12.33 2.09
N GLU A 115 12.18 13.42 2.86
CA GLU A 115 12.34 13.42 4.32
C GLU A 115 11.11 12.88 5.07
N SER A 116 9.95 12.83 4.40
CA SER A 116 8.68 12.31 4.96
C SER A 116 8.33 10.93 4.43
N ARG A 117 9.15 10.39 3.52
CA ARG A 117 8.92 9.09 2.89
C ARG A 117 9.61 7.99 3.68
N ASN A 118 8.87 6.94 4.02
CA ASN A 118 9.38 5.78 4.74
C ASN A 118 9.74 4.63 3.79
N ALA A 119 9.03 4.48 2.68
CA ALA A 119 9.29 3.41 1.73
C ALA A 119 10.61 3.61 1.00
N PRO A 120 11.43 2.56 0.83
CA PRO A 120 12.63 2.60 0.02
C PRO A 120 12.28 3.00 -1.43
N LEU A 121 12.87 4.10 -1.90
CA LEU A 121 12.58 4.68 -3.22
C LEU A 121 12.70 3.66 -4.35
N GLN A 122 13.74 2.83 -4.32
CA GLN A 122 13.99 1.81 -5.33
C GLN A 122 12.83 0.80 -5.46
N HIS A 123 12.14 0.48 -4.36
CA HIS A 123 10.99 -0.45 -4.41
C HIS A 123 9.80 0.18 -5.14
N VAL A 124 9.54 1.46 -4.91
CA VAL A 124 8.46 2.20 -5.59
C VAL A 124 8.75 2.34 -7.07
N LEU A 125 9.99 2.69 -7.42
CA LEU A 125 10.44 2.81 -8.82
C LEU A 125 10.35 1.47 -9.55
N TYR A 126 10.77 0.37 -8.91
CA TYR A 126 10.65 -0.98 -9.43
C TYR A 126 9.18 -1.37 -9.68
N ALA A 127 8.29 -1.08 -8.73
CA ALA A 127 6.87 -1.36 -8.89
C ALA A 127 6.25 -0.60 -10.07
N ILE A 128 6.65 0.66 -10.29
CA ILE A 128 6.24 1.44 -11.46
C ILE A 128 6.75 0.78 -12.74
N ALA A 129 8.04 0.44 -12.80
CA ALA A 129 8.66 -0.18 -13.97
C ALA A 129 8.00 -1.50 -14.34
N GLU A 130 7.76 -2.36 -13.35
CA GLU A 130 7.11 -3.66 -13.55
C GLU A 130 5.68 -3.50 -14.09
N ASN A 131 4.92 -2.55 -13.57
CA ASN A 131 3.58 -2.27 -14.08
C ASN A 131 3.57 -1.73 -15.52
N PHE A 132 4.58 -0.94 -15.94
CA PHE A 132 4.74 -0.55 -17.34
C PHE A 132 5.16 -1.74 -18.20
N ARG A 133 6.04 -2.62 -17.72
CA ARG A 133 6.43 -3.83 -18.43
C ARG A 133 5.21 -4.74 -18.70
N GLN A 134 4.34 -4.91 -17.72
CA GLN A 134 3.09 -5.68 -17.86
C GLN A 134 2.13 -5.06 -18.89
N GLN A 135 2.17 -3.75 -19.07
CA GLN A 135 1.43 -3.04 -20.13
C GLN A 135 2.12 -3.12 -21.50
N LYS A 136 3.31 -3.73 -21.58
CA LYS A 136 4.18 -3.73 -22.74
C LYS A 136 4.66 -2.32 -23.17
N ASP A 137 4.59 -1.36 -22.25
CA ASP A 137 5.17 -0.03 -22.43
C ASP A 137 6.66 -0.09 -22.05
N PHE A 138 7.45 -0.70 -22.93
CA PHE A 138 8.86 -0.97 -22.69
C PHE A 138 9.71 0.28 -22.52
N PRO A 139 9.48 1.40 -23.26
CA PRO A 139 10.21 2.64 -23.02
C PRO A 139 10.05 3.18 -21.61
N ASN A 140 8.84 3.23 -21.08
CA ASN A 140 8.58 3.65 -19.70
C ASN A 140 9.09 2.61 -18.69
N ALA A 141 8.92 1.31 -18.95
CA ALA A 141 9.46 0.25 -18.10
C ALA A 141 10.98 0.37 -17.96
N LEU A 142 11.69 0.62 -19.06
CA LEU A 142 13.14 0.80 -19.05
C LEU A 142 13.54 2.05 -18.25
N HIS A 143 12.89 3.18 -18.51
CA HIS A 143 13.18 4.44 -17.82
C HIS A 143 13.06 4.30 -16.29
N TRP A 144 11.96 3.72 -15.80
CA TRP A 144 11.74 3.55 -14.35
C TRP A 144 12.60 2.43 -13.76
N GLY A 145 12.85 1.37 -14.55
CA GLY A 145 13.75 0.28 -14.14
C GLY A 145 15.21 0.74 -13.99
N GLU A 146 15.70 1.59 -14.89
CA GLU A 146 17.05 2.16 -14.77
C GLU A 146 17.16 3.12 -13.59
N LYS A 147 16.12 3.87 -13.27
CA LYS A 147 16.06 4.66 -12.03
C LYS A 147 16.12 3.77 -10.77
N ALA A 148 15.33 2.69 -10.73
CA ALA A 148 15.38 1.76 -9.59
C ALA A 148 16.77 1.14 -9.45
N LEU A 149 17.41 0.78 -10.55
CA LEU A 149 18.76 0.22 -10.57
C LEU A 149 19.81 1.25 -10.14
N SER A 150 19.62 2.54 -10.44
CA SER A 150 20.55 3.60 -9.98
C SER A 150 20.48 3.82 -8.48
N GLU A 151 19.33 3.58 -7.83
CA GLU A 151 19.18 3.69 -6.37
C GLU A 151 19.76 2.45 -5.64
N ASP A 152 19.73 1.28 -6.28
CA ASP A 152 20.25 0.03 -5.73
C ASP A 152 20.87 -0.81 -6.85
N PRO A 153 22.17 -0.50 -7.21
CA PRO A 153 22.84 -1.14 -8.35
C PRO A 153 23.09 -2.64 -8.19
N ASP A 154 23.20 -3.12 -6.97
CA ASP A 154 23.50 -4.53 -6.67
C ASP A 154 22.24 -5.40 -6.61
N ASN A 155 21.06 -4.81 -6.75
CA ASN A 155 19.79 -5.55 -6.71
C ASN A 155 19.57 -6.35 -8.00
N TYR A 156 19.68 -7.67 -7.88
CA TYR A 156 19.55 -8.57 -9.02
C TYR A 156 18.19 -8.45 -9.73
N ARG A 157 17.10 -8.16 -8.99
CA ARG A 157 15.75 -8.01 -9.57
C ARG A 157 15.66 -6.77 -10.46
N HIS A 158 16.33 -5.68 -10.07
CA HIS A 158 16.40 -4.46 -10.89
C HIS A 158 17.24 -4.71 -12.14
N GLN A 159 18.37 -5.42 -12.02
CA GLN A 159 19.21 -5.81 -13.15
C GLN A 159 18.45 -6.72 -14.12
N GLU A 160 17.76 -7.73 -13.60
CA GLU A 160 16.95 -8.67 -14.38
C GLU A 160 15.82 -7.97 -15.15
N LEU A 161 15.07 -7.09 -14.47
CA LEU A 161 14.01 -6.30 -15.10
C LEU A 161 14.53 -5.47 -16.28
N VAL A 162 15.62 -4.73 -16.06
CA VAL A 162 16.22 -3.88 -17.09
C VAL A 162 16.74 -4.72 -18.26
N ALA A 163 17.38 -5.84 -17.98
CA ALA A 163 17.89 -6.75 -19.02
C ALA A 163 16.75 -7.38 -19.83
N ASP A 164 15.68 -7.82 -19.18
CA ASP A 164 14.51 -8.41 -19.84
C ASP A 164 13.79 -7.37 -20.72
N VAL A 165 13.56 -6.17 -20.20
CA VAL A 165 12.94 -5.09 -20.99
C VAL A 165 13.78 -4.73 -22.22
N LYS A 166 15.11 -4.60 -22.06
CA LYS A 166 16.04 -4.35 -23.21
C LYS A 166 16.00 -5.46 -24.23
N LYS A 167 15.85 -6.73 -23.80
CA LYS A 167 15.68 -7.87 -24.72
C LYS A 167 14.36 -7.77 -25.47
N GLN A 168 13.26 -7.55 -24.77
CA GLN A 168 11.92 -7.45 -25.39
C GLN A 168 11.84 -6.30 -26.39
N MET A 169 12.52 -5.16 -26.14
CA MET A 169 12.59 -4.03 -27.09
C MET A 169 13.34 -4.37 -28.38
N ARG A 170 14.31 -5.28 -28.33
CA ARG A 170 15.07 -5.72 -29.53
C ARG A 170 14.30 -6.76 -30.36
N ASP A 171 13.46 -7.54 -29.70
CA ASP A 171 12.70 -8.63 -30.32
C ASP A 171 11.37 -8.14 -30.94
N VAL A 172 11.03 -6.86 -30.78
CA VAL A 172 9.90 -6.21 -31.49
C VAL A 172 10.38 -5.83 -32.91
N PRO A 173 9.77 -6.38 -33.97
CA PRO A 173 10.16 -6.12 -35.35
C PRO A 173 9.90 -4.67 -35.77
#